data_ed34d30034dba2e31fbd9146038d0be7
#
_entry.id   ed34d30034dba2e31fbd9146038d0be7
#
_cell.length_a   1.000
_cell.length_b   1.000
_cell.length_c   1.000
_cell.angle_alpha   90.00
_cell.angle_beta   90.00
_cell.angle_gamma   90.00
#
_symmetry.space_group_name_H-M   'P 1'
#
loop_
_entity.id
_entity.type
_entity.pdbx_description
1 polymer ?
#
loop_
_entity_poly.entity_id
_entity_poly.type
_entity_poly.pdbx_seq_one_letter_code
_entity_poly.pdbx_strand_id
1 'polypeptide(L)'
;MPGAGKSTVGIVLAKVLGLKFCDTDLLIQSGENMLLQDIINEYGDEYFKKAEENHILMSTYENFVVATGGSAVYGEAAMRHLKKYGTIVYLYVEPEELKRRLGDTSQRGIAGGGDINSLYKERKPLYEKYAMVTVDCTNLEIPECVRKIKEKINEL
;
A
#
# COMPACT_ATOMS: atom_id res chain seq x y z
N MET A 1 -1.08 -3.70 4.36
CA MET A 1 -1.00 -5.17 4.16
C MET A 1 -1.40 -5.54 2.75
N PRO A 2 -0.85 -6.62 2.18
CA PRO A 2 -1.44 -7.25 0.99
C PRO A 2 -2.90 -7.63 1.28
N GLY A 3 -3.77 -7.59 0.28
CA GLY A 3 -5.20 -7.91 0.46
C GLY A 3 -6.05 -6.85 1.16
N ALA A 4 -5.47 -5.76 1.64
CA ALA A 4 -6.24 -4.70 2.31
C ALA A 4 -7.11 -3.84 1.37
N GLY A 5 -6.99 -4.03 0.05
CA GLY A 5 -7.79 -3.31 -0.94
C GLY A 5 -7.27 -1.93 -1.35
N LYS A 6 -6.01 -1.62 -1.07
CA LYS A 6 -5.42 -0.28 -1.31
C LYS A 6 -5.64 0.25 -2.73
N SER A 7 -5.32 -0.54 -3.75
CA SER A 7 -5.46 -0.12 -5.15
C SER A 7 -6.93 0.11 -5.51
N THR A 8 -7.82 -0.80 -5.11
CA THR A 8 -9.26 -0.71 -5.44
C THR A 8 -9.93 0.46 -4.72
N VAL A 9 -9.69 0.60 -3.42
CA VAL A 9 -10.19 1.73 -2.61
C VAL A 9 -9.58 3.04 -3.11
N GLY A 10 -8.27 3.04 -3.44
CA GLY A 10 -7.55 4.21 -3.92
C GLY A 10 -8.10 4.77 -5.24
N ILE A 11 -8.40 3.91 -6.22
CA ILE A 11 -9.02 4.32 -7.48
C ILE A 11 -10.38 4.99 -7.24
N VAL A 12 -11.23 4.37 -6.41
CA VAL A 12 -12.56 4.92 -6.13
C VAL A 12 -12.46 6.22 -5.35
N LEU A 13 -11.54 6.28 -4.37
CA LEU A 13 -11.28 7.51 -3.59
C LEU A 13 -10.79 8.64 -4.49
N ALA A 14 -9.86 8.38 -5.41
CA ALA A 14 -9.36 9.36 -6.37
C ALA A 14 -10.49 9.93 -7.23
N LYS A 15 -11.36 9.07 -7.75
CA LYS A 15 -12.54 9.49 -8.53
C LYS A 15 -13.48 10.37 -7.70
N VAL A 16 -13.75 10.00 -6.46
CA VAL A 16 -14.66 10.74 -5.56
C VAL A 16 -14.10 12.10 -5.15
N LEU A 17 -12.76 12.20 -5.03
CA LEU A 17 -12.07 13.44 -4.66
C LEU A 17 -11.68 14.31 -5.87
N GLY A 18 -11.84 13.81 -7.10
CA GLY A 18 -11.41 14.54 -8.31
C GLY A 18 -9.88 14.61 -8.43
N LEU A 19 -9.16 13.64 -7.86
CA LEU A 19 -7.70 13.55 -7.87
C LEU A 19 -7.22 12.52 -8.89
N LYS A 20 -5.94 12.60 -9.25
CA LYS A 20 -5.25 11.55 -10.03
C LYS A 20 -5.03 10.32 -9.17
N PHE A 21 -4.82 9.18 -9.79
CA PHE A 21 -4.47 7.93 -9.10
C PHE A 21 -3.09 7.44 -9.52
N CYS A 22 -2.33 6.95 -8.55
CA CYS A 22 -1.05 6.28 -8.77
C CYS A 22 -1.00 5.01 -7.92
N ASP A 23 -0.60 3.90 -8.55
CA ASP A 23 -0.25 2.66 -7.87
C ASP A 23 1.26 2.45 -7.99
N THR A 24 1.96 2.41 -6.85
CA THR A 24 3.44 2.29 -6.87
C THR A 24 3.90 0.93 -7.37
N ASP A 25 3.09 -0.12 -7.23
CA ASP A 25 3.41 -1.43 -7.78
C ASP A 25 3.50 -1.38 -9.32
N LEU A 26 2.60 -0.62 -9.96
CA LEU A 26 2.64 -0.39 -11.40
C LEU A 26 3.83 0.49 -11.82
N LEU A 27 4.21 1.47 -11.01
CA LEU A 27 5.41 2.27 -11.27
C LEU A 27 6.67 1.41 -11.26
N ILE A 28 6.80 0.52 -10.29
CA ILE A 28 7.95 -0.40 -10.19
C ILE A 28 7.97 -1.33 -11.41
N GLN A 29 6.87 -1.99 -11.72
CA GLN A 29 6.78 -2.89 -12.87
C GLN A 29 7.12 -2.20 -14.19
N SER A 30 6.64 -0.98 -14.38
CA SER A 30 6.93 -0.18 -15.57
C SER A 30 8.39 0.26 -15.62
N GLY A 31 8.96 0.66 -14.49
CA GLY A 31 10.35 1.12 -14.41
C GLY A 31 11.36 0.00 -14.57
N GLU A 32 11.09 -1.16 -13.97
CA GLU A 32 11.94 -2.36 -14.07
C GLU A 32 11.66 -3.19 -15.35
N ASN A 33 10.56 -2.90 -16.05
CA ASN A 33 10.05 -3.70 -17.18
C ASN A 33 9.86 -5.19 -16.84
N MET A 34 9.43 -5.47 -15.62
CA MET A 34 9.24 -6.82 -15.07
C MET A 34 8.02 -6.86 -14.13
N LEU A 35 7.42 -8.03 -13.96
CA LEU A 35 6.42 -8.23 -12.92
C LEU A 35 7.07 -8.25 -11.53
N LEU A 36 6.34 -7.81 -10.50
CA LEU A 36 6.89 -7.75 -9.13
C LEU A 36 7.43 -9.09 -8.65
N GLN A 37 6.72 -10.19 -8.95
CA GLN A 37 7.17 -11.52 -8.55
C GLN A 37 8.47 -11.92 -9.24
N ASP A 38 8.64 -11.55 -10.51
CA ASP A 38 9.86 -11.84 -11.27
C ASP A 38 11.05 -11.06 -10.71
N ILE A 39 10.84 -9.78 -10.34
CA ILE A 39 11.87 -8.98 -9.67
C ILE A 39 12.32 -9.65 -8.36
N ILE A 40 11.37 -10.09 -7.54
CA ILE A 40 11.67 -10.76 -6.26
C ILE A 40 12.39 -12.09 -6.50
N ASN A 41 11.93 -12.87 -7.47
CA ASN A 41 12.53 -14.18 -7.79
C ASN A 41 13.96 -14.05 -8.33
N GLU A 42 14.22 -13.05 -9.15
CA GLU A 42 15.52 -12.85 -9.81
C GLU A 42 16.52 -12.11 -8.95
N TYR A 43 16.09 -11.05 -8.25
CA TYR A 43 16.98 -10.14 -7.52
C TYR A 43 16.80 -10.19 -5.99
N GLY A 44 15.74 -10.83 -5.49
CA GLY A 44 15.45 -10.97 -4.07
C GLY A 44 14.73 -9.77 -3.43
N ASP A 45 14.29 -9.99 -2.19
CA ASP A 45 13.48 -9.03 -1.43
C ASP A 45 14.19 -7.69 -1.17
N GLU A 46 15.50 -7.73 -0.90
CA GLU A 46 16.26 -6.51 -0.58
C GLU A 46 16.40 -5.59 -1.80
N TYR A 47 16.62 -6.17 -2.98
CA TYR A 47 16.62 -5.40 -4.22
C TYR A 47 15.24 -4.79 -4.46
N PHE A 48 14.18 -5.60 -4.32
CA PHE A 48 12.81 -5.14 -4.51
C PHE A 48 12.44 -3.95 -3.60
N LYS A 49 12.74 -4.04 -2.30
CA LYS A 49 12.50 -2.94 -1.34
C LYS A 49 13.25 -1.66 -1.73
N LYS A 50 14.49 -1.81 -2.20
CA LYS A 50 15.29 -0.66 -2.64
C LYS A 50 14.77 -0.06 -3.94
N ALA A 51 14.33 -0.88 -4.89
CA ALA A 51 13.69 -0.41 -6.11
C ALA A 51 12.38 0.32 -5.79
N GLU A 52 11.53 -0.23 -4.90
CA GLU A 52 10.30 0.41 -4.43
C GLU A 52 10.59 1.79 -3.82
N GLU A 53 11.56 1.90 -2.91
CA GLU A 53 11.95 3.18 -2.32
C GLU A 53 12.42 4.18 -3.37
N ASN A 54 13.27 3.76 -4.31
CA ASN A 54 13.78 4.62 -5.37
C ASN A 54 12.65 5.13 -6.29
N HIS A 55 11.76 4.26 -6.75
CA HIS A 55 10.64 4.67 -7.61
C HIS A 55 9.70 5.65 -6.90
N ILE A 56 9.45 5.45 -5.60
CA ILE A 56 8.68 6.40 -4.80
C ILE A 56 9.38 7.76 -4.72
N LEU A 57 10.69 7.78 -4.47
CA LEU A 57 11.47 9.02 -4.33
C LEU A 57 11.59 9.82 -5.63
N MET A 58 11.63 9.14 -6.77
CA MET A 58 11.76 9.77 -8.09
C MET A 58 10.45 10.41 -8.60
N SER A 59 9.33 10.14 -7.94
CA SER A 59 8.00 10.59 -8.37
C SER A 59 7.49 11.76 -7.51
N THR A 60 6.63 12.59 -8.10
CA THR A 60 5.89 13.65 -7.43
C THR A 60 4.41 13.31 -7.39
N TYR A 61 3.75 13.64 -6.27
CA TYR A 61 2.39 13.15 -6.00
C TYR A 61 1.38 14.28 -5.75
N GLU A 62 1.60 15.46 -6.34
CA GLU A 62 0.65 16.57 -6.22
C GLU A 62 -0.70 16.23 -6.86
N ASN A 63 -1.76 16.35 -6.08
CA ASN A 63 -3.12 16.02 -6.50
C ASN A 63 -3.32 14.53 -6.87
N PHE A 64 -2.64 13.63 -6.14
CA PHE A 64 -2.80 12.19 -6.30
C PHE A 64 -3.40 11.52 -5.07
N VAL A 65 -4.16 10.46 -5.30
CA VAL A 65 -4.30 9.35 -4.36
C VAL A 65 -3.26 8.30 -4.74
N VAL A 66 -2.40 7.95 -3.80
CA VAL A 66 -1.30 6.99 -4.01
C VAL A 66 -1.60 5.70 -3.26
N ALA A 67 -1.72 4.60 -3.98
CA ALA A 67 -1.74 3.27 -3.40
C ALA A 67 -0.31 2.69 -3.43
N THR A 68 0.24 2.40 -2.25
CA THR A 68 1.59 1.86 -2.13
C THR A 68 1.60 0.34 -2.02
N GLY A 69 2.69 -0.30 -2.40
CA GLY A 69 3.00 -1.66 -1.99
C GLY A 69 2.99 -1.79 -0.46
N GLY A 70 2.80 -3.01 0.02
CA GLY A 70 2.77 -3.25 1.49
C GLY A 70 4.14 -3.10 2.15
N SER A 71 5.22 -3.19 1.39
CA SER A 71 6.61 -3.08 1.82
C SER A 71 7.15 -1.66 1.84
N ALA A 72 6.45 -0.68 1.27
CA ALA A 72 6.86 0.72 1.25
C ALA A 72 7.21 1.27 2.64
N VAL A 73 6.59 0.75 3.70
CA VAL A 73 6.84 1.15 5.11
C VAL A 73 8.24 0.80 5.62
N TYR A 74 8.98 -0.07 4.94
CA TYR A 74 10.38 -0.33 5.27
C TYR A 74 11.33 0.80 4.83
N GLY A 75 10.95 1.54 3.78
CA GLY A 75 11.69 2.68 3.25
C GLY A 75 11.38 3.96 4.03
N GLU A 76 12.20 4.31 5.02
CA GLU A 76 11.97 5.53 5.80
C GLU A 76 12.01 6.80 4.93
N ALA A 77 12.91 6.83 3.94
CA ALA A 77 13.01 7.96 3.01
C ALA A 77 11.76 8.06 2.13
N ALA A 78 11.24 6.92 1.62
CA ALA A 78 10.00 6.86 0.85
C ALA A 78 8.81 7.35 1.69
N MET A 79 8.67 6.90 2.93
CA MET A 79 7.57 7.33 3.79
C MET A 79 7.64 8.82 4.15
N ARG A 80 8.83 9.37 4.38
CA ARG A 80 9.02 10.82 4.56
C ARG A 80 8.68 11.59 3.29
N HIS A 81 9.03 11.07 2.13
CA HIS A 81 8.70 11.67 0.85
C HIS A 81 7.20 11.72 0.63
N LEU A 82 6.49 10.60 0.77
CA LEU A 82 5.03 10.54 0.63
C LEU A 82 4.31 11.50 1.59
N LYS A 83 4.79 11.61 2.84
CA LYS A 83 4.22 12.50 3.85
C LYS A 83 4.28 13.99 3.46
N LYS A 84 5.22 14.39 2.60
CA LYS A 84 5.30 15.78 2.09
C LYS A 84 4.14 16.12 1.15
N TYR A 85 3.55 15.14 0.49
CA TYR A 85 2.49 15.33 -0.49
C TYR A 85 1.08 15.17 0.08
N GLY A 86 0.94 14.57 1.27
CA GLY A 86 -0.39 14.42 1.83
C GLY A 86 -0.51 13.52 3.05
N THR A 87 -1.74 13.18 3.36
CA THR A 87 -2.12 12.39 4.51
C THR A 87 -1.86 10.91 4.25
N ILE A 88 -1.11 10.28 5.16
CA ILE A 88 -0.87 8.83 5.13
C ILE A 88 -2.03 8.12 5.82
N VAL A 89 -2.76 7.31 5.05
CA VAL A 89 -3.90 6.52 5.53
C VAL A 89 -3.52 5.06 5.64
N TYR A 90 -3.69 4.49 6.82
CA TYR A 90 -3.58 3.05 7.03
C TYR A 90 -4.96 2.40 6.92
N LEU A 91 -5.12 1.52 5.92
CA LEU A 91 -6.29 0.66 5.81
C LEU A 91 -6.05 -0.58 6.68
N TYR A 92 -6.60 -0.55 7.88
CA TYR A 92 -6.57 -1.69 8.79
C TYR A 92 -7.58 -2.75 8.31
N VAL A 93 -7.17 -3.99 8.32
CA VAL A 93 -8.01 -5.16 8.07
C VAL A 93 -7.51 -6.29 8.98
N GLU A 94 -8.42 -6.96 9.65
CA GLU A 94 -8.11 -8.10 10.51
C GLU A 94 -7.35 -9.20 9.77
N PRO A 95 -6.37 -9.89 10.40
CA PRO A 95 -5.55 -10.92 9.76
C PRO A 95 -6.36 -12.05 9.12
N GLU A 96 -7.43 -12.50 9.78
CA GLU A 96 -8.27 -13.57 9.25
C GLU A 96 -9.02 -13.14 7.98
N GLU A 97 -9.46 -11.89 7.92
CA GLU A 97 -10.07 -11.33 6.72
C GLU A 97 -9.04 -11.15 5.60
N LEU A 98 -7.81 -10.74 5.92
CA LEU A 98 -6.72 -10.68 4.94
C LEU A 98 -6.43 -12.06 4.33
N LYS A 99 -6.37 -13.11 5.14
CA LYS A 99 -6.21 -14.49 4.67
C LYS A 99 -7.34 -14.90 3.73
N ARG A 100 -8.58 -14.58 4.11
CA ARG A 100 -9.76 -14.88 3.29
C ARG A 100 -9.70 -14.18 1.93
N ARG A 101 -9.30 -12.90 1.90
CA ARG A 101 -9.20 -12.10 0.66
C ARG A 101 -8.04 -12.53 -0.24
N LEU A 102 -6.96 -12.98 0.35
CA LEU A 102 -5.77 -13.36 -0.41
C LEU A 102 -5.89 -14.74 -1.05
N GLY A 103 -6.60 -15.68 -0.39
CA GLY A 103 -6.66 -17.06 -0.85
C GLY A 103 -5.26 -17.67 -0.96
N ASP A 104 -5.00 -18.39 -2.04
CA ASP A 104 -3.66 -18.88 -2.37
C ASP A 104 -2.80 -17.72 -2.92
N THR A 105 -1.83 -17.31 -2.11
CA THR A 105 -0.97 -16.13 -2.39
C THR A 105 0.29 -16.45 -3.19
N SER A 106 0.48 -17.70 -3.60
CA SER A 106 1.71 -18.20 -4.24
C SER A 106 2.11 -17.45 -5.53
N GLN A 107 1.18 -16.71 -6.13
CA GLN A 107 1.39 -15.97 -7.39
C GLN A 107 1.45 -14.45 -7.24
N ARG A 108 1.45 -13.90 -6.02
CA ARG A 108 1.50 -12.45 -5.81
C ARG A 108 2.88 -12.03 -5.33
N GLY A 109 3.47 -11.04 -5.97
CA GLY A 109 4.73 -10.41 -5.54
C GLY A 109 4.61 -9.80 -4.14
N ILE A 110 4.78 -10.61 -3.11
CA ILE A 110 4.76 -10.20 -1.71
C ILE A 110 6.19 -10.29 -1.19
N ALA A 111 6.85 -9.15 -1.08
CA ALA A 111 8.17 -9.07 -0.45
C ALA A 111 8.10 -9.59 1.00
N GLY A 112 9.07 -10.40 1.38
CA GLY A 112 9.15 -10.99 2.70
C GLY A 112 8.54 -12.37 2.83
N GLY A 113 7.99 -12.96 1.78
CA GLY A 113 7.41 -14.32 1.70
C GLY A 113 6.93 -14.92 3.03
N GLY A 114 6.03 -15.86 3.03
CA GLY A 114 5.67 -16.53 4.26
C GLY A 114 4.24 -16.30 4.75
N ASP A 115 3.99 -16.69 6.00
CA ASP A 115 2.67 -16.61 6.60
C ASP A 115 2.21 -15.15 6.84
N ILE A 116 0.97 -14.87 6.48
CA ILE A 116 0.32 -13.56 6.65
C ILE A 116 0.38 -13.07 8.10
N ASN A 117 0.30 -13.95 9.09
CA ASN A 117 0.37 -13.57 10.49
C ASN A 117 1.76 -13.03 10.87
N SER A 118 2.82 -13.66 10.38
CA SER A 118 4.19 -13.22 10.62
C SER A 118 4.42 -11.85 9.98
N LEU A 119 3.99 -11.70 8.72
CA LEU A 119 4.07 -10.45 7.99
C LEU A 119 3.25 -9.33 8.65
N TYR A 120 2.07 -9.67 9.17
CA TYR A 120 1.22 -8.74 9.90
C TYR A 120 1.88 -8.26 11.19
N LYS A 121 2.43 -9.17 12.00
CA LYS A 121 3.13 -8.81 13.25
C LYS A 121 4.31 -7.88 13.00
N GLU A 122 5.05 -8.13 11.91
CA GLU A 122 6.20 -7.32 11.54
C GLU A 122 5.80 -5.92 11.04
N ARG A 123 4.81 -5.86 10.12
CA ARG A 123 4.47 -4.61 9.42
C ARG A 123 3.49 -3.71 10.16
N LYS A 124 2.61 -4.26 10.99
CA LYS A 124 1.59 -3.47 11.71
C LYS A 124 2.21 -2.30 12.50
N PRO A 125 3.26 -2.49 13.32
CA PRO A 125 3.88 -1.37 14.04
C PRO A 125 4.42 -0.28 13.11
N LEU A 126 4.90 -0.65 11.90
CA LEU A 126 5.41 0.30 10.92
C LEU A 126 4.26 1.09 10.27
N TYR A 127 3.14 0.43 9.95
CA TYR A 127 1.95 1.13 9.46
C TYR A 127 1.42 2.13 10.49
N GLU A 128 1.33 1.73 11.74
CA GLU A 128 0.89 2.59 12.85
C GLU A 128 1.85 3.77 13.10
N LYS A 129 3.17 3.54 12.94
CA LYS A 129 4.19 4.60 13.05
C LYS A 129 4.01 5.73 12.03
N TYR A 130 3.64 5.39 10.79
CA TYR A 130 3.56 6.38 9.71
C TYR A 130 2.15 6.91 9.46
N ALA A 131 1.12 6.18 9.88
CA ALA A 131 -0.27 6.57 9.67
C ALA A 131 -0.62 7.87 10.39
N MET A 132 -1.24 8.78 9.67
CA MET A 132 -1.90 9.97 10.23
C MET A 132 -3.39 9.66 10.47
N VAL A 133 -3.95 8.77 9.68
CA VAL A 133 -5.33 8.27 9.79
C VAL A 133 -5.31 6.75 9.69
N THR A 134 -6.05 6.09 10.57
CA THR A 134 -6.33 4.65 10.47
C THR A 134 -7.82 4.43 10.25
N VAL A 135 -8.15 3.66 9.21
CA VAL A 135 -9.53 3.28 8.90
C VAL A 135 -9.65 1.77 8.96
N ASP A 136 -10.52 1.28 9.83
CA ASP A 136 -10.88 -0.14 9.87
C ASP A 136 -11.81 -0.47 8.70
N CYS A 137 -11.27 -1.25 7.76
CA CYS A 137 -11.94 -1.74 6.56
C CYS A 137 -12.27 -3.24 6.63
N THR A 138 -12.22 -3.83 7.83
CA THR A 138 -12.62 -5.23 8.06
C THR A 138 -14.10 -5.40 7.72
N ASN A 139 -14.41 -6.37 6.87
CA ASN A 139 -15.78 -6.66 6.41
C ASN A 139 -16.55 -5.49 5.77
N LEU A 140 -15.86 -4.40 5.39
CA LEU A 140 -16.50 -3.29 4.70
C LEU A 140 -16.41 -3.45 3.19
N GLU A 141 -17.46 -2.99 2.52
CA GLU A 141 -17.48 -2.79 1.08
C GLU A 141 -16.67 -1.53 0.70
N ILE A 142 -16.19 -1.47 -0.53
CA ILE A 142 -15.35 -0.38 -1.03
C ILE A 142 -15.98 1.01 -0.82
N PRO A 143 -17.28 1.23 -1.13
CA PRO A 143 -17.91 2.54 -0.92
C PRO A 143 -17.89 3.00 0.55
N GLU A 144 -18.04 2.07 1.49
CA GLU A 144 -18.02 2.37 2.93
C GLU A 144 -16.60 2.72 3.40
N CYS A 145 -15.58 1.99 2.92
CA CYS A 145 -14.18 2.34 3.18
C CYS A 145 -13.87 3.77 2.69
N VAL A 146 -14.27 4.10 1.47
CA VAL A 146 -14.06 5.43 0.87
C VAL A 146 -14.77 6.51 1.69
N ARG A 147 -16.02 6.29 2.12
CA ARG A 147 -16.76 7.23 2.96
C ARG A 147 -16.02 7.50 4.28
N LYS A 148 -15.62 6.43 4.99
CA LYS A 148 -14.89 6.55 6.26
C LYS A 148 -13.54 7.25 6.11
N ILE A 149 -12.83 7.01 5.01
CA ILE A 149 -11.58 7.71 4.72
C ILE A 149 -11.84 9.22 4.58
N LYS A 150 -12.85 9.60 3.78
CA LYS A 150 -13.20 11.02 3.60
C LYS A 150 -13.59 11.71 4.90
N GLU A 151 -14.41 11.06 5.71
CA GLU A 151 -14.81 11.58 7.03
C GLU A 151 -13.58 11.87 7.88
N LYS A 152 -12.70 10.88 8.05
CA LYS A 152 -11.49 11.03 8.88
C LYS A 152 -10.46 12.02 8.34
N ILE A 153 -10.34 12.17 7.02
CA ILE A 153 -9.45 13.18 6.44
C ILE A 153 -9.99 14.59 6.66
N ASN A 154 -11.30 14.76 6.63
CA ASN A 154 -11.93 16.06 6.89
C ASN A 154 -11.89 16.50 8.37
N GLU A 155 -11.55 15.58 9.29
CA GLU A 155 -11.39 15.85 10.72
C GLU A 155 -9.95 16.31 11.09
N LEU A 156 -9.00 16.28 10.14
CA LEU A 156 -7.61 16.73 10.32
C LEU A 156 -7.48 18.23 10.13
#